data_16925d3a3ea94954f0d799ecfd369d05
#
_entry.id   16925d3a3ea94954f0d799ecfd369d05
#
_cell.length_a   1.000
_cell.length_b   1.000
_cell.length_c   1.000
_cell.angle_alpha   90.00
_cell.angle_beta   90.00
_cell.angle_gamma   90.00
#
_symmetry.space_group_name_H-M   'P 1'
#
loop_
_entity.id
_entity.type
_entity.pdbx_description
1 polymer ?
#
loop_
_entity_poly.entity_id
_entity_poly.type
_entity_poly.pdbx_seq_one_letter_code
_entity_poly.pdbx_strand_id
1 'polypeptide(L)'
;MKKLISIIFCLIFFNIVAFAQTKEIKTDIYTSIYNEEYQQPVQVSYTIFCKPDSPTYERDGISFKAYPGLNGSSSSDYTANVYDKGHMAPASTFACKESWLKETFSYANCALQHQGLNRGAWAALERFERNLAGVYQDIEVYIEIYFSDEWTANSDPARIPSNFVKVITW
;
A
#
# COMPACT_ATOMS: atom_id res chain seq x y z
N MET A 1 43.69 16.40 -8.42
CA MET A 1 42.98 16.08 -7.18
C MET A 1 41.69 16.93 -6.93
N LYS A 2 41.45 18.06 -7.61
CA LYS A 2 40.22 18.87 -7.41
C LYS A 2 38.96 18.37 -8.13
N LYS A 3 39.07 17.49 -9.14
CA LYS A 3 37.92 17.00 -9.91
C LYS A 3 37.16 15.81 -9.26
N LEU A 4 37.81 15.07 -8.34
CA LEU A 4 37.20 13.89 -7.71
C LEU A 4 36.17 14.26 -6.62
N ILE A 5 36.41 15.38 -5.91
CA ILE A 5 35.55 15.85 -4.82
C ILE A 5 34.22 16.40 -5.33
N SER A 6 34.21 16.97 -6.56
CA SER A 6 32.97 17.55 -7.15
C SER A 6 31.97 16.48 -7.60
N ILE A 7 32.44 15.28 -7.98
CA ILE A 7 31.58 14.17 -8.43
C ILE A 7 30.91 13.48 -7.23
N ILE A 8 31.64 13.35 -6.11
CA ILE A 8 31.10 12.74 -4.88
C ILE A 8 30.00 13.64 -4.25
N PHE A 9 30.17 14.96 -4.34
CA PHE A 9 29.16 15.89 -3.80
C PHE A 9 27.86 15.89 -4.62
N CYS A 10 27.94 15.67 -5.94
CA CYS A 10 26.76 15.58 -6.81
C CYS A 10 25.96 14.30 -6.58
N LEU A 11 26.62 13.16 -6.30
CA LEU A 11 25.96 11.89 -6.01
C LEU A 11 25.24 11.85 -4.66
N ILE A 12 25.79 12.57 -3.65
CA ILE A 12 25.15 12.67 -2.33
C ILE A 12 23.87 13.54 -2.40
N PHE A 13 23.87 14.59 -3.23
CA PHE A 13 22.68 15.45 -3.39
C PHE A 13 21.52 14.75 -4.10
N PHE A 14 21.79 13.83 -5.03
CA PHE A 14 20.74 13.12 -5.76
C PHE A 14 19.98 12.11 -4.87
N ASN A 15 20.64 11.52 -3.87
CA ASN A 15 19.97 10.59 -2.95
C ASN A 15 19.14 11.28 -1.86
N ILE A 16 19.43 12.55 -1.52
CA ILE A 16 18.68 13.29 -0.50
C ILE A 16 17.32 13.75 -1.03
N VAL A 17 17.21 14.06 -2.33
CA VAL A 17 15.94 14.51 -2.94
C VAL A 17 14.92 13.38 -3.01
N ALA A 18 15.33 12.13 -3.21
CA ALA A 18 14.43 10.97 -3.26
C ALA A 18 13.76 10.66 -1.91
N PHE A 19 14.42 10.98 -0.78
CA PHE A 19 13.85 10.76 0.57
C PHE A 19 12.89 11.88 1.03
N ALA A 20 12.95 13.07 0.41
CA ALA A 20 12.15 14.23 0.84
C ALA A 20 10.66 14.16 0.46
N GLN A 21 10.24 13.18 -0.34
CA GLN A 21 8.89 13.06 -0.86
C GLN A 21 8.06 11.94 -0.22
N THR A 22 8.63 11.19 0.73
CA THR A 22 7.92 10.10 1.40
C THR A 22 7.51 10.49 2.81
N LYS A 23 6.30 10.05 3.21
CA LYS A 23 5.77 10.18 4.57
C LYS A 23 5.55 8.81 5.17
N GLU A 24 6.01 8.60 6.40
CA GLU A 24 5.65 7.43 7.18
C GLU A 24 4.30 7.66 7.86
N ILE A 25 3.37 6.76 7.62
CA ILE A 25 2.03 6.75 8.18
C ILE A 25 1.90 5.50 9.04
N LYS A 26 1.74 5.70 10.36
CA LYS A 26 1.51 4.61 11.33
C LYS A 26 0.08 4.63 11.80
N THR A 27 -0.55 3.48 11.72
CA THR A 27 -1.91 3.23 12.22
C THR A 27 -1.89 2.11 13.26
N ASP A 28 -3.04 1.74 13.79
CA ASP A 28 -3.15 0.60 14.71
C ASP A 28 -2.83 -0.75 14.03
N ILE A 29 -2.96 -0.83 12.70
CA ILE A 29 -2.95 -2.12 11.97
C ILE A 29 -1.91 -2.21 10.87
N TYR A 30 -1.40 -1.09 10.36
CA TYR A 30 -0.36 -1.09 9.34
C TYR A 30 0.55 0.13 9.46
N THR A 31 1.74 0.01 8.89
CA THR A 31 2.63 1.13 8.58
C THR A 31 2.73 1.26 7.06
N SER A 32 2.55 2.47 6.54
CA SER A 32 2.68 2.80 5.12
C SER A 32 3.78 3.85 4.93
N ILE A 33 4.69 3.60 4.00
CA ILE A 33 5.59 4.62 3.46
C ILE A 33 4.95 5.13 2.17
N TYR A 34 4.51 6.36 2.18
CA TYR A 34 3.74 6.98 1.11
C TYR A 34 4.54 8.01 0.37
N ASN A 35 4.54 7.96 -0.96
CA ASN A 35 5.17 8.94 -1.82
C ASN A 35 4.10 9.92 -2.34
N GLU A 36 4.21 11.20 -1.96
CA GLU A 36 3.23 12.24 -2.33
C GLU A 36 3.36 12.69 -3.80
N GLU A 37 4.52 12.50 -4.43
CA GLU A 37 4.67 12.74 -5.86
C GLU A 37 3.97 11.64 -6.69
N TYR A 38 4.09 10.39 -6.27
CA TYR A 38 3.41 9.27 -6.92
C TYR A 38 1.93 9.16 -6.52
N GLN A 39 1.56 9.83 -5.43
CA GLN A 39 0.26 9.72 -4.78
C GLN A 39 -0.13 8.25 -4.50
N GLN A 40 0.87 7.46 -4.11
CA GLN A 40 0.74 6.03 -3.87
C GLN A 40 1.64 5.60 -2.70
N PRO A 41 1.28 4.57 -1.94
CA PRO A 41 2.22 3.91 -1.06
C PRO A 41 3.33 3.26 -1.88
N VAL A 42 4.56 3.30 -1.37
CA VAL A 42 5.72 2.60 -1.93
C VAL A 42 6.08 1.36 -1.11
N GLN A 43 5.61 1.32 0.13
CA GLN A 43 5.78 0.20 1.04
C GLN A 43 4.61 0.16 2.02
N VAL A 44 4.13 -1.04 2.34
CA VAL A 44 3.18 -1.26 3.44
C VAL A 44 3.57 -2.51 4.22
N SER A 45 3.54 -2.42 5.54
CA SER A 45 3.77 -3.57 6.42
C SER A 45 2.67 -3.68 7.47
N TYR A 46 2.35 -4.91 7.88
CA TYR A 46 1.35 -5.20 8.90
C TYR A 46 1.58 -6.56 9.54
N THR A 47 1.02 -6.73 10.75
CA THR A 47 0.92 -8.02 11.44
C THR A 47 -0.54 -8.48 11.44
N ILE A 48 -0.79 -9.77 11.27
CA ILE A 48 -2.14 -10.32 11.27
C ILE A 48 -2.56 -10.64 12.71
N PHE A 49 -3.48 -9.87 13.25
CA PHE A 49 -4.00 -10.02 14.60
C PHE A 49 -5.29 -10.85 14.67
N CYS A 50 -6.13 -10.78 13.61
CA CYS A 50 -7.39 -11.50 13.57
C CYS A 50 -7.16 -13.01 13.36
N LYS A 51 -7.84 -13.82 14.16
CA LYS A 51 -7.82 -15.28 14.01
C LYS A 51 -9.04 -15.73 13.19
N PRO A 52 -9.00 -16.90 12.55
CA PRO A 52 -10.10 -17.39 11.71
C PRO A 52 -11.46 -17.49 12.39
N ASP A 53 -11.48 -17.72 13.70
CA ASP A 53 -12.68 -17.82 14.54
C ASP A 53 -13.12 -16.48 15.15
N SER A 54 -12.43 -15.38 14.83
CA SER A 54 -12.80 -14.05 15.28
C SER A 54 -14.13 -13.60 14.66
N PRO A 55 -14.91 -12.75 15.35
CA PRO A 55 -16.06 -12.10 14.76
C PRO A 55 -15.68 -11.36 13.46
N THR A 56 -16.57 -11.32 12.49
CA THR A 56 -16.33 -10.63 11.22
C THR A 56 -17.33 -9.53 11.01
N TYR A 57 -16.83 -8.30 10.82
CA TYR A 57 -17.62 -7.13 10.47
C TYR A 57 -17.73 -6.99 8.94
N GLU A 58 -18.90 -6.56 8.48
CA GLU A 58 -19.19 -6.38 7.07
C GLU A 58 -18.56 -5.08 6.55
N ARG A 59 -18.05 -5.16 5.31
CA ARG A 59 -17.44 -4.00 4.64
C ARG A 59 -18.42 -3.10 3.87
N ASP A 60 -19.69 -3.51 3.79
CA ASP A 60 -20.69 -2.82 2.98
C ASP A 60 -20.91 -1.38 3.48
N GLY A 61 -20.96 -0.44 2.54
CA GLY A 61 -21.11 0.97 2.84
C GLY A 61 -19.82 1.68 3.30
N ILE A 62 -18.70 0.98 3.46
CA ILE A 62 -17.41 1.61 3.79
C ILE A 62 -16.76 2.11 2.49
N SER A 63 -16.42 3.39 2.46
CA SER A 63 -15.73 4.03 1.34
C SER A 63 -14.30 4.42 1.71
N PHE A 64 -13.40 4.40 0.72
CA PHE A 64 -12.04 4.92 0.88
C PHE A 64 -12.05 6.40 1.23
N LYS A 65 -11.17 6.79 2.15
CA LYS A 65 -11.02 8.15 2.63
C LYS A 65 -9.60 8.65 2.41
N ALA A 66 -9.48 9.95 2.14
CA ALA A 66 -8.18 10.62 2.17
C ALA A 66 -7.58 10.53 3.58
N TYR A 67 -6.26 10.32 3.67
CA TYR A 67 -5.55 10.41 4.93
C TYR A 67 -5.26 11.87 5.26
N PRO A 68 -5.57 12.36 6.47
CA PRO A 68 -5.40 13.77 6.82
C PRO A 68 -3.97 14.26 6.61
N GLY A 69 -3.80 15.40 5.94
CA GLY A 69 -2.49 16.01 5.70
C GLY A 69 -1.61 15.31 4.66
N LEU A 70 -2.18 14.38 3.89
CA LEU A 70 -1.52 13.68 2.80
C LEU A 70 -1.99 14.23 1.45
N ASN A 71 -1.04 14.60 0.59
CA ASN A 71 -1.34 14.80 -0.83
C ASN A 71 -1.37 13.41 -1.49
N GLY A 72 -2.56 12.84 -1.60
CA GLY A 72 -2.73 11.44 -1.98
C GLY A 72 -3.72 11.24 -3.10
N SER A 73 -3.79 10.01 -3.60
CA SER A 73 -4.78 9.58 -4.57
C SER A 73 -6.21 9.79 -4.07
N SER A 74 -7.12 9.85 -5.02
CA SER A 74 -8.55 10.08 -4.79
C SER A 74 -9.39 9.09 -5.58
N SER A 75 -10.71 9.16 -5.48
CA SER A 75 -11.59 8.27 -6.25
C SER A 75 -11.51 8.49 -7.76
N SER A 76 -11.09 9.68 -8.23
CA SER A 76 -10.95 9.98 -9.67
C SER A 76 -9.89 9.13 -10.34
N ASP A 77 -8.79 8.80 -9.64
CA ASP A 77 -7.70 7.97 -10.17
C ASP A 77 -8.15 6.56 -10.57
N TYR A 78 -9.25 6.08 -9.99
CA TYR A 78 -9.80 4.73 -10.18
C TYR A 78 -11.04 4.73 -11.08
N THR A 79 -11.34 5.85 -11.71
CA THR A 79 -12.55 5.99 -12.55
C THR A 79 -12.21 5.81 -14.03
N ALA A 80 -13.07 5.08 -14.74
CA ALA A 80 -12.97 4.84 -16.19
C ALA A 80 -11.64 4.23 -16.65
N ASN A 81 -11.05 3.36 -15.84
CA ASN A 81 -9.84 2.60 -16.16
C ASN A 81 -9.94 1.14 -15.65
N VAL A 82 -8.87 0.37 -15.81
CA VAL A 82 -8.81 -1.06 -15.45
C VAL A 82 -8.25 -1.33 -14.06
N TYR A 83 -8.06 -0.28 -13.24
CA TYR A 83 -7.47 -0.39 -11.92
C TYR A 83 -8.52 -0.37 -10.83
N ASP A 84 -8.42 -1.34 -9.91
CA ASP A 84 -9.17 -1.36 -8.67
C ASP A 84 -8.44 -0.55 -7.58
N LYS A 85 -9.18 -0.13 -6.57
CA LYS A 85 -8.64 0.35 -5.29
C LYS A 85 -8.07 -0.85 -4.54
N GLY A 86 -6.82 -1.24 -4.87
CA GLY A 86 -6.17 -2.40 -4.30
C GLY A 86 -5.73 -2.12 -2.86
N HIS A 87 -6.28 -2.85 -1.89
CA HIS A 87 -5.79 -2.81 -0.52
C HIS A 87 -4.41 -3.44 -0.43
N MET A 88 -3.49 -2.79 0.29
CA MET A 88 -2.21 -3.40 0.67
C MET A 88 -2.39 -4.21 1.96
N ALA A 89 -2.84 -3.61 3.06
CA ALA A 89 -3.35 -4.31 4.24
C ALA A 89 -4.83 -4.66 4.00
N PRO A 90 -5.19 -5.96 3.85
CA PRO A 90 -6.50 -6.36 3.31
C PRO A 90 -7.64 -6.14 4.29
N ALA A 91 -8.79 -5.66 3.81
CA ALA A 91 -9.98 -5.46 4.64
C ALA A 91 -10.41 -6.73 5.37
N SER A 92 -10.45 -7.88 4.68
CA SER A 92 -10.85 -9.15 5.30
C SER A 92 -9.88 -9.67 6.37
N THR A 93 -8.61 -9.25 6.32
CA THR A 93 -7.59 -9.61 7.31
C THR A 93 -7.81 -8.86 8.63
N PHE A 94 -8.45 -7.69 8.59
CA PHE A 94 -8.70 -6.84 9.76
C PHE A 94 -10.18 -6.69 10.11
N ALA A 95 -11.04 -7.55 9.55
CA ALA A 95 -12.48 -7.48 9.77
C ALA A 95 -12.94 -7.95 11.16
N CYS A 96 -12.04 -8.42 12.04
CA CYS A 96 -12.40 -8.85 13.39
C CYS A 96 -12.70 -7.69 14.37
N LYS A 97 -12.40 -6.45 13.98
CA LYS A 97 -12.73 -5.25 14.74
C LYS A 97 -13.18 -4.16 13.77
N GLU A 98 -14.34 -3.56 14.04
CA GLU A 98 -14.94 -2.58 13.13
C GLU A 98 -14.05 -1.37 12.84
N SER A 99 -13.34 -0.85 13.87
CA SER A 99 -12.40 0.26 13.70
C SER A 99 -11.22 -0.12 12.79
N TRP A 100 -10.68 -1.33 12.92
CA TRP A 100 -9.59 -1.84 12.09
C TRP A 100 -10.04 -2.05 10.64
N LEU A 101 -11.22 -2.64 10.44
CA LEU A 101 -11.82 -2.75 9.11
C LEU A 101 -11.94 -1.38 8.44
N LYS A 102 -12.50 -0.38 9.16
CA LYS A 102 -12.63 0.99 8.63
C LYS A 102 -11.30 1.64 8.31
N GLU A 103 -10.26 1.36 9.09
CA GLU A 103 -8.93 1.91 8.91
C GLU A 103 -8.24 1.39 7.63
N THR A 104 -8.56 0.16 7.18
CA THR A 104 -8.05 -0.34 5.90
C THR A 104 -8.52 0.47 4.70
N PHE A 105 -9.67 1.17 4.79
CA PHE A 105 -10.24 1.98 3.72
C PHE A 105 -9.67 3.40 3.68
N SER A 106 -8.35 3.49 3.69
CA SER A 106 -7.58 4.73 3.51
C SER A 106 -6.81 4.70 2.19
N TYR A 107 -6.73 5.83 1.48
CA TYR A 107 -5.85 5.94 0.32
C TYR A 107 -4.37 5.79 0.69
N ALA A 108 -3.98 5.96 1.95
CA ALA A 108 -2.64 5.61 2.43
C ALA A 108 -2.34 4.10 2.38
N ASN A 109 -3.39 3.27 2.31
CA ASN A 109 -3.32 1.80 2.21
C ASN A 109 -3.79 1.28 0.85
N CYS A 110 -3.93 2.15 -0.14
CA CYS A 110 -4.54 1.84 -1.43
C CYS A 110 -3.59 2.11 -2.58
N ALA A 111 -3.42 1.15 -3.47
CA ALA A 111 -2.67 1.32 -4.71
C ALA A 111 -3.54 1.05 -5.94
N LEU A 112 -3.18 1.70 -7.07
CA LEU A 112 -3.74 1.40 -8.39
C LEU A 112 -3.33 -0.01 -8.78
N GLN A 113 -4.21 -0.98 -8.64
CA GLN A 113 -3.93 -2.38 -8.88
C GLN A 113 -4.79 -2.91 -10.03
N HIS A 114 -4.15 -3.42 -11.08
CA HIS A 114 -4.90 -3.98 -12.21
C HIS A 114 -5.92 -5.01 -11.74
N GLN A 115 -7.18 -4.90 -12.21
CA GLN A 115 -8.30 -5.72 -11.73
C GLN A 115 -8.03 -7.23 -11.83
N GLY A 116 -7.33 -7.70 -12.86
CA GLY A 116 -6.95 -9.10 -13.01
C GLY A 116 -5.99 -9.58 -11.91
N LEU A 117 -5.07 -8.75 -11.47
CA LEU A 117 -4.18 -9.04 -10.34
C LEU A 117 -4.97 -8.98 -9.03
N ASN A 118 -5.66 -7.87 -8.77
CA ASN A 118 -6.37 -7.62 -7.51
C ASN A 118 -7.39 -8.72 -7.20
N ARG A 119 -8.24 -9.04 -8.18
CA ARG A 119 -9.31 -10.03 -8.02
C ARG A 119 -8.84 -11.47 -8.16
N GLY A 120 -7.64 -11.71 -8.68
CA GLY A 120 -7.04 -13.01 -8.96
C GLY A 120 -5.95 -13.41 -7.96
N ALA A 121 -4.69 -13.33 -8.40
CA ALA A 121 -3.54 -13.80 -7.63
C ALA A 121 -3.36 -13.06 -6.30
N TRP A 122 -3.63 -11.75 -6.25
CA TRP A 122 -3.54 -10.97 -5.01
C TRP A 122 -4.56 -11.45 -3.98
N ALA A 123 -5.83 -11.60 -4.38
CA ALA A 123 -6.87 -12.15 -3.50
C ALA A 123 -6.55 -13.58 -3.03
N ALA A 124 -5.84 -14.38 -3.83
CA ALA A 124 -5.39 -15.71 -3.43
C ALA A 124 -4.29 -15.65 -2.36
N LEU A 125 -3.31 -14.72 -2.48
CA LEU A 125 -2.29 -14.47 -1.47
C LEU A 125 -2.91 -13.97 -0.16
N GLU A 126 -3.91 -13.10 -0.21
CA GLU A 126 -4.62 -12.63 0.99
C GLU A 126 -5.37 -13.76 1.73
N ARG A 127 -5.95 -14.71 1.00
CA ARG A 127 -6.53 -15.91 1.63
C ARG A 127 -5.46 -16.79 2.23
N PHE A 128 -4.31 -16.94 1.57
CA PHE A 128 -3.20 -17.75 2.06
C PHE A 128 -2.65 -17.18 3.37
N GLU A 129 -2.38 -15.87 3.47
CA GLU A 129 -1.87 -15.25 4.70
C GLU A 129 -2.87 -15.40 5.87
N ARG A 130 -4.19 -15.27 5.62
CA ARG A 130 -5.20 -15.52 6.66
C ARG A 130 -5.24 -16.99 7.10
N ASN A 131 -5.03 -17.93 6.19
CA ASN A 131 -4.95 -19.35 6.54
C ASN A 131 -3.70 -19.64 7.39
N LEU A 132 -2.57 -19.00 7.12
CA LEU A 132 -1.38 -19.10 7.97
C LEU A 132 -1.65 -18.62 9.39
N ALA A 133 -2.40 -17.53 9.56
CA ALA A 133 -2.78 -17.00 10.88
C ALA A 133 -3.68 -17.96 11.70
N GLY A 134 -4.29 -18.96 11.06
CA GLY A 134 -4.99 -20.06 11.72
C GLY A 134 -4.06 -21.14 12.32
N VAL A 135 -2.82 -21.19 11.84
CA VAL A 135 -1.84 -22.21 12.23
C VAL A 135 -0.69 -21.62 13.04
N TYR A 136 -0.24 -20.44 12.67
CA TYR A 136 0.90 -19.77 13.26
C TYR A 136 0.47 -18.51 14.01
N GLN A 137 1.34 -18.03 14.89
CA GLN A 137 1.21 -16.71 15.51
C GLN A 137 2.13 -15.72 14.81
N ASP A 138 1.85 -14.43 14.98
CA ASP A 138 2.75 -13.36 14.56
C ASP A 138 3.10 -13.40 13.07
N ILE A 139 2.08 -13.59 12.21
CA ILE A 139 2.27 -13.48 10.75
C ILE A 139 2.55 -12.03 10.42
N GLU A 140 3.75 -11.76 9.93
CA GLU A 140 4.15 -10.45 9.45
C GLU A 140 4.11 -10.41 7.93
N VAL A 141 3.60 -9.33 7.38
CA VAL A 141 3.52 -9.10 5.93
C VAL A 141 4.20 -7.80 5.58
N TYR A 142 5.05 -7.85 4.60
CA TYR A 142 5.76 -6.71 4.03
C TYR A 142 5.50 -6.64 2.53
N ILE A 143 5.11 -5.47 2.05
CA ILE A 143 4.79 -5.22 0.64
C ILE A 143 5.65 -4.09 0.14
N GLU A 144 6.37 -4.32 -0.96
CA GLU A 144 7.03 -3.27 -1.75
C GLU A 144 6.26 -3.05 -3.05
N ILE A 145 6.15 -1.79 -3.44
CA ILE A 145 5.43 -1.35 -4.62
C ILE A 145 6.44 -0.63 -5.52
N TYR A 146 6.62 -1.16 -6.72
CA TYR A 146 7.57 -0.63 -7.71
C TYR A 146 6.83 0.14 -8.78
N PHE A 147 7.46 1.18 -9.29
CA PHE A 147 6.92 2.07 -10.30
C PHE A 147 7.88 2.15 -11.48
N SER A 148 7.32 2.18 -12.69
CA SER A 148 8.02 2.55 -13.91
C SER A 148 7.82 4.05 -14.17
N ASP A 149 8.35 4.53 -15.30
CA ASP A 149 8.13 5.92 -15.73
C ASP A 149 6.74 6.16 -16.32
N GLU A 150 5.88 5.13 -16.38
CA GLU A 150 4.51 5.22 -16.86
C GLU A 150 3.59 5.88 -15.82
N TRP A 151 2.67 6.70 -16.32
CA TRP A 151 1.68 7.43 -15.53
C TRP A 151 0.28 6.92 -15.79
N THR A 152 -0.69 7.32 -14.95
CA THR A 152 -2.09 6.98 -15.16
C THR A 152 -2.61 7.60 -16.47
N ALA A 153 -3.56 6.93 -17.11
CA ALA A 153 -4.18 7.39 -18.35
C ALA A 153 -5.08 8.63 -18.15
N ASN A 154 -5.41 9.02 -16.91
CA ASN A 154 -6.41 10.04 -16.60
C ASN A 154 -5.83 11.43 -16.33
N SER A 155 -4.61 11.75 -16.73
CA SER A 155 -3.93 13.01 -16.41
C SER A 155 -3.87 13.37 -14.92
N ASP A 156 -4.23 12.46 -14.04
CA ASP A 156 -4.09 12.60 -12.59
C ASP A 156 -2.66 12.20 -12.19
N PRO A 157 -2.03 12.85 -11.21
CA PRO A 157 -0.65 12.58 -10.81
C PRO A 157 -0.44 11.21 -10.14
N ALA A 158 -1.49 10.46 -9.79
CA ALA A 158 -1.35 9.13 -9.20
C ALA A 158 -0.68 8.15 -10.17
N ARG A 159 0.50 7.65 -9.79
CA ARG A 159 1.34 6.80 -10.64
C ARG A 159 0.88 5.35 -10.62
N ILE A 160 0.88 4.70 -11.78
CA ILE A 160 0.54 3.27 -11.89
C ILE A 160 1.73 2.42 -11.41
N PRO A 161 1.54 1.52 -10.42
CA PRO A 161 2.55 0.54 -10.05
C PRO A 161 2.86 -0.44 -11.18
N SER A 162 4.14 -0.71 -11.41
CA SER A 162 4.59 -1.73 -12.37
C SER A 162 4.62 -3.13 -11.77
N ASN A 163 4.97 -3.24 -10.48
CA ASN A 163 5.10 -4.51 -9.78
C ASN A 163 4.76 -4.37 -8.30
N PHE A 164 4.36 -5.50 -7.70
CA PHE A 164 4.17 -5.67 -6.26
C PHE A 164 4.97 -6.87 -5.79
N VAL A 165 5.73 -6.72 -4.73
CA VAL A 165 6.38 -7.83 -4.02
C VAL A 165 5.74 -7.94 -2.64
N LYS A 166 5.24 -9.14 -2.30
CA LYS A 166 4.68 -9.42 -0.98
C LYS A 166 5.52 -10.52 -0.32
N VAL A 167 6.10 -10.20 0.83
CA VAL A 167 6.85 -11.13 1.69
C VAL A 167 5.98 -11.44 2.90
N ILE A 168 5.79 -12.71 3.20
CA ILE A 168 5.02 -13.20 4.34
C ILE A 168 5.97 -14.02 5.20
N THR A 169 6.07 -13.69 6.49
CA THR A 169 6.91 -14.39 7.47
C THR A 169 6.06 -14.91 8.63
N TRP A 170 6.45 -16.09 9.17
CA TRP A 170 5.75 -16.76 10.27
C TRP A 170 6.68 -17.60 11.13
#